data_f5c3448ab37f65fc2addcf2faf257616
#
_entry.id   f5c3448ab37f65fc2addcf2faf257616
#
_cell.length_a   1.000
_cell.length_b   1.000
_cell.length_c   1.000
_cell.angle_alpha   90.00
_cell.angle_beta   90.00
_cell.angle_gamma   90.00
#
_symmetry.space_group_name_H-M   'P 1'
#
loop_
_entity.id
_entity.type
_entity.pdbx_description
1 polymer ?
#
loop_
_entity_poly.entity_id
_entity_poly.type
_entity_poly.pdbx_seq_one_letter_code
_entity_poly.pdbx_strand_id
1 'polypeptide(L)'
;YVRYIVNRMFPDGRGDPALQSFARDFSGCQELRDVCFYRFCKAEPLMVAFSQQMLLPAIGYGHIERFRIREYLAGRYPDSKAIDKCARAVIDTLVAGGIIRSDRRQISFSYREPLLASLAYVIHSEFPTPGMYEICELESNGIIRAMLWNPDSLLTGLYELRNHKIISKISEIDGIRQFTTRYRIDEVVDKIESL
;
A
#
# COMPACT_ATOMS: atom_id res chain seq x y z
N TYR A 1 17.71 -12.68 -4.10
CA TYR A 1 16.74 -11.60 -4.25
C TYR A 1 15.76 -11.55 -3.07
N VAL A 2 15.06 -12.66 -2.75
CA VAL A 2 14.13 -12.74 -1.60
C VAL A 2 14.80 -12.30 -0.30
N ARG A 3 15.99 -12.83 0.00
CA ARG A 3 16.75 -12.46 1.21
C ARG A 3 17.09 -10.95 1.26
N TYR A 4 17.39 -10.36 0.11
CA TYR A 4 17.67 -8.92 0.00
C TYR A 4 16.43 -8.07 0.35
N ILE A 5 15.25 -8.43 -0.19
CA ILE A 5 14.00 -7.74 0.12
C ILE A 5 13.61 -7.94 1.58
N VAL A 6 13.69 -9.17 2.08
CA VAL A 6 13.38 -9.47 3.48
C VAL A 6 14.26 -8.64 4.42
N ASN A 7 15.56 -8.52 4.14
CA ASN A 7 16.46 -7.69 4.95
C ASN A 7 16.10 -6.19 4.89
N ARG A 8 15.54 -5.70 3.79
CA ARG A 8 15.06 -4.31 3.69
C ARG A 8 13.73 -4.09 4.40
N MET A 9 12.83 -5.08 4.35
CA MET A 9 11.55 -5.02 5.07
C MET A 9 11.75 -5.19 6.59
N PHE A 10 12.74 -5.96 6.98
CA PHE A 10 13.03 -6.36 8.36
C PHE A 10 14.55 -6.25 8.62
N PRO A 11 15.10 -5.02 8.80
CA PRO A 11 16.55 -4.81 8.93
C PRO A 11 17.20 -5.67 10.02
N ASP A 12 16.49 -5.90 11.12
CA ASP A 12 16.95 -6.72 12.25
C ASP A 12 16.46 -8.18 12.18
N GLY A 13 15.94 -8.61 11.02
CA GLY A 13 15.37 -9.95 10.82
C GLY A 13 14.04 -10.18 11.55
N ARG A 14 13.44 -9.14 12.12
CA ARG A 14 12.18 -9.18 12.86
C ARG A 14 11.26 -8.06 12.39
N GLY A 15 9.94 -8.29 12.49
CA GLY A 15 8.96 -7.21 12.38
C GLY A 15 9.14 -6.26 13.56
N ASP A 16 9.01 -4.95 13.33
CA ASP A 16 8.94 -3.99 14.41
C ASP A 16 7.69 -4.24 15.30
N PRO A 17 7.64 -3.67 16.53
CA PRO A 17 6.55 -3.92 17.46
C PRO A 17 5.16 -3.61 16.88
N ALA A 18 5.03 -2.53 16.11
CA ALA A 18 3.76 -2.15 15.50
C ALA A 18 3.28 -3.21 14.49
N LEU A 19 4.18 -3.73 13.64
CA LEU A 19 3.84 -4.80 12.72
C LEU A 19 3.51 -6.10 13.44
N GLN A 20 4.25 -6.43 14.52
CA GLN A 20 3.99 -7.65 15.30
C GLN A 20 2.61 -7.61 15.96
N SER A 21 2.23 -6.47 16.58
CA SER A 21 0.89 -6.27 17.15
C SER A 21 -0.18 -6.38 16.08
N PHE A 22 -0.04 -5.64 14.98
CA PHE A 22 -0.98 -5.69 13.87
C PHE A 22 -1.14 -7.10 13.29
N ALA A 23 -0.04 -7.85 13.12
CA ALA A 23 -0.08 -9.20 12.58
C ALA A 23 -0.76 -10.21 13.53
N ARG A 24 -0.68 -10.00 14.84
CA ARG A 24 -1.39 -10.82 15.83
C ARG A 24 -2.90 -10.64 15.70
N ASP A 25 -3.36 -9.38 15.57
CA ASP A 25 -4.79 -9.04 15.63
C ASP A 25 -5.50 -9.28 14.29
N PHE A 26 -4.78 -9.09 13.16
CA PHE A 26 -5.31 -9.25 11.80
C PHE A 26 -4.75 -10.46 11.04
N SER A 27 -4.34 -11.51 11.76
CA SER A 27 -3.80 -12.73 11.15
C SER A 27 -4.82 -13.38 10.20
N GLY A 28 -4.38 -13.64 8.96
CA GLY A 28 -5.21 -14.23 7.91
C GLY A 28 -6.17 -13.26 7.21
N CYS A 29 -6.30 -12.02 7.67
CA CYS A 29 -7.20 -11.01 7.11
C CYS A 29 -6.55 -10.23 5.95
N GLN A 30 -7.40 -9.53 5.17
CA GLN A 30 -6.90 -8.69 4.07
C GLN A 30 -6.12 -7.48 4.60
N GLU A 31 -6.46 -6.98 5.78
CA GLU A 31 -5.78 -5.88 6.47
C GLU A 31 -4.28 -6.15 6.63
N LEU A 32 -3.92 -7.35 7.10
CA LEU A 32 -2.52 -7.74 7.21
C LEU A 32 -1.84 -7.87 5.84
N ARG A 33 -2.53 -8.37 4.83
CA ARG A 33 -2.00 -8.45 3.46
C ARG A 33 -1.73 -7.07 2.89
N ASP A 34 -2.61 -6.10 3.16
CA ASP A 34 -2.43 -4.71 2.77
C ASP A 34 -1.20 -4.09 3.44
N VAL A 35 -1.05 -4.26 4.74
CA VAL A 35 0.12 -3.76 5.49
C VAL A 35 1.42 -4.43 5.02
N CYS A 36 1.41 -5.74 4.77
CA CYS A 36 2.58 -6.43 4.21
C CYS A 36 2.93 -5.92 2.80
N PHE A 37 1.94 -5.69 1.94
CA PHE A 37 2.16 -5.14 0.61
C PHE A 37 2.68 -3.70 0.66
N TYR A 38 2.11 -2.86 1.52
CA TYR A 38 2.61 -1.51 1.80
C TYR A 38 4.08 -1.53 2.19
N ARG A 39 4.47 -2.34 3.15
CA ARG A 39 5.88 -2.47 3.60
C ARG A 39 6.78 -3.02 2.49
N PHE A 40 6.26 -3.92 1.67
CA PHE A 40 6.98 -4.39 0.49
C PHE A 40 7.22 -3.25 -0.52
N CYS A 41 6.24 -2.39 -0.76
CA CYS A 41 6.40 -1.20 -1.60
C CYS A 41 7.48 -0.25 -1.07
N LYS A 42 7.58 -0.08 0.25
CA LYS A 42 8.68 0.70 0.87
C LYS A 42 10.05 0.06 0.66
N ALA A 43 10.13 -1.25 0.72
CA ALA A 43 11.38 -2.00 0.55
C ALA A 43 11.79 -2.15 -0.92
N GLU A 44 10.83 -2.19 -1.86
CA GLU A 44 11.07 -2.46 -3.28
C GLU A 44 10.40 -1.41 -4.17
N PRO A 45 11.13 -0.33 -4.52
CA PRO A 45 10.59 0.77 -5.34
C PRO A 45 10.06 0.34 -6.72
N LEU A 46 10.51 -0.81 -7.24
CA LEU A 46 9.97 -1.38 -8.47
C LEU A 46 8.46 -1.60 -8.39
N MET A 47 7.94 -2.01 -7.23
CA MET A 47 6.52 -2.25 -7.05
C MET A 47 5.70 -0.97 -7.18
N VAL A 48 6.19 0.12 -6.59
CA VAL A 48 5.58 1.45 -6.72
C VAL A 48 5.61 1.90 -8.17
N ALA A 49 6.77 1.82 -8.82
CA ALA A 49 6.93 2.20 -10.21
C ALA A 49 6.03 1.36 -11.15
N PHE A 50 5.96 0.05 -10.93
CA PHE A 50 5.08 -0.84 -11.69
C PHE A 50 3.60 -0.47 -11.52
N SER A 51 3.15 -0.25 -10.29
CA SER A 51 1.77 0.15 -10.03
C SER A 51 1.43 1.48 -10.71
N GLN A 52 2.32 2.47 -10.61
CA GLN A 52 2.10 3.80 -11.20
C GLN A 52 2.16 3.82 -12.73
N GLN A 53 3.05 3.04 -13.33
CA GLN A 53 3.31 3.09 -14.78
C GLN A 53 2.54 2.04 -15.57
N MET A 54 2.06 0.97 -14.92
CA MET A 54 1.36 -0.12 -15.58
C MET A 54 -0.07 -0.30 -15.08
N LEU A 55 -0.29 -0.37 -13.75
CA LEU A 55 -1.63 -0.67 -13.22
C LEU A 55 -2.54 0.56 -13.27
N LEU A 56 -2.11 1.69 -12.72
CA LEU A 56 -2.95 2.90 -12.68
C LEU A 56 -3.38 3.40 -14.05
N PRO A 57 -2.51 3.46 -15.09
CA PRO A 57 -2.96 3.86 -16.43
C PRO A 57 -3.95 2.89 -17.08
N ALA A 58 -3.92 1.62 -16.68
CA ALA A 58 -4.80 0.58 -17.19
C ALA A 58 -6.01 0.29 -16.28
N ILE A 59 -6.21 1.07 -15.22
CA ILE A 59 -7.26 0.82 -14.21
C ILE A 59 -8.66 0.80 -14.83
N GLY A 60 -8.91 1.66 -15.82
CA GLY A 60 -10.18 1.72 -16.54
C GLY A 60 -10.44 0.50 -17.42
N TYR A 61 -9.40 -0.20 -17.87
CA TYR A 61 -9.53 -1.45 -18.62
C TYR A 61 -9.67 -2.67 -17.69
N GLY A 62 -9.20 -2.54 -16.45
CA GLY A 62 -9.29 -3.57 -15.43
C GLY A 62 -8.36 -4.78 -15.64
N HIS A 63 -7.50 -4.78 -16.65
CA HIS A 63 -6.58 -5.89 -16.91
C HIS A 63 -5.36 -5.47 -17.73
N ILE A 64 -4.29 -6.27 -17.63
CA ILE A 64 -3.08 -6.19 -18.45
C ILE A 64 -2.63 -7.61 -18.82
N GLU A 65 -2.24 -7.82 -20.08
CA GLU A 65 -1.66 -9.08 -20.54
C GLU A 65 -0.27 -9.31 -19.91
N ARG A 66 0.01 -10.55 -19.52
CA ARG A 66 1.28 -10.89 -18.82
C ARG A 66 2.53 -10.60 -19.65
N PHE A 67 2.46 -10.65 -20.98
CA PHE A 67 3.60 -10.32 -21.81
C PHE A 67 4.01 -8.83 -21.68
N ARG A 68 3.05 -7.92 -21.49
CA ARG A 68 3.32 -6.50 -21.27
C ARG A 68 4.13 -6.24 -19.99
N ILE A 69 3.93 -7.07 -18.97
CA ILE A 69 4.75 -7.01 -17.74
C ILE A 69 6.21 -7.35 -18.07
N ARG A 70 6.41 -8.37 -18.91
CA ARG A 70 7.76 -8.75 -19.35
C ARG A 70 8.41 -7.65 -20.20
N GLU A 71 7.66 -7.07 -21.13
CA GLU A 71 8.14 -5.94 -21.97
C GLU A 71 8.54 -4.75 -21.09
N TYR A 72 7.71 -4.37 -20.13
CA TYR A 72 8.03 -3.29 -19.17
C TYR A 72 9.33 -3.57 -18.41
N LEU A 73 9.50 -4.78 -17.90
CA LEU A 73 10.70 -5.15 -17.17
C LEU A 73 11.92 -5.27 -18.08
N ALA A 74 11.77 -5.78 -19.28
CA ALA A 74 12.86 -5.86 -20.27
C ALA A 74 13.32 -4.46 -20.71
N GLY A 75 12.40 -3.53 -20.92
CA GLY A 75 12.74 -2.14 -21.22
C GLY A 75 13.48 -1.45 -20.07
N ARG A 76 13.15 -1.77 -18.82
CA ARG A 76 13.77 -1.20 -17.62
C ARG A 76 15.12 -1.85 -17.27
N TYR A 77 15.29 -3.12 -17.60
CA TYR A 77 16.47 -3.93 -17.25
C TYR A 77 16.94 -4.73 -18.47
N PRO A 78 17.42 -4.08 -19.56
CA PRO A 78 17.69 -4.73 -20.86
C PRO A 78 18.74 -5.84 -20.75
N ASP A 79 19.71 -5.72 -19.85
CA ASP A 79 20.79 -6.69 -19.68
C ASP A 79 20.47 -7.84 -18.74
N SER A 80 19.24 -7.86 -18.17
CA SER A 80 18.86 -8.87 -17.20
C SER A 80 18.41 -10.18 -17.85
N LYS A 81 19.09 -11.27 -17.53
CA LYS A 81 18.69 -12.63 -17.91
C LYS A 81 17.55 -13.20 -17.03
N ALA A 82 17.10 -12.44 -16.03
CA ALA A 82 16.12 -12.90 -15.04
C ALA A 82 14.72 -12.30 -15.24
N ILE A 83 14.43 -11.69 -16.39
CA ILE A 83 13.16 -10.99 -16.64
C ILE A 83 11.94 -11.86 -16.35
N ASP A 84 11.92 -13.11 -16.79
CA ASP A 84 10.79 -14.03 -16.55
C ASP A 84 10.58 -14.35 -15.07
N LYS A 85 11.69 -14.51 -14.32
CA LYS A 85 11.63 -14.72 -12.87
C LYS A 85 11.14 -13.46 -12.16
N CYS A 86 11.62 -12.29 -12.60
CA CYS A 86 11.20 -11.00 -12.05
C CYS A 86 9.71 -10.75 -12.33
N ALA A 87 9.24 -10.98 -13.56
CA ALA A 87 7.82 -10.83 -13.91
C ALA A 87 6.92 -11.73 -13.07
N ARG A 88 7.32 -12.97 -12.87
CA ARG A 88 6.61 -13.91 -11.99
C ARG A 88 6.59 -13.38 -10.54
N ALA A 89 7.72 -12.96 -10.01
CA ALA A 89 7.81 -12.45 -8.64
C ALA A 89 6.93 -11.20 -8.42
N VAL A 90 6.88 -10.28 -9.40
CA VAL A 90 5.98 -9.12 -9.36
C VAL A 90 4.52 -9.57 -9.30
N ILE A 91 4.11 -10.50 -10.17
CA ILE A 91 2.74 -11.01 -10.19
C ILE A 91 2.41 -11.72 -8.87
N ASP A 92 3.26 -12.62 -8.42
CA ASP A 92 3.06 -13.39 -7.18
C ASP A 92 2.93 -12.46 -5.96
N THR A 93 3.73 -11.38 -5.90
CA THR A 93 3.65 -10.38 -4.83
C THR A 93 2.32 -9.63 -4.86
N LEU A 94 1.87 -9.19 -6.03
CA LEU A 94 0.60 -8.49 -6.19
C LEU A 94 -0.60 -9.39 -5.84
N VAL A 95 -0.54 -10.66 -6.22
CA VAL A 95 -1.57 -11.66 -5.85
C VAL A 95 -1.55 -11.92 -4.35
N ALA A 96 -0.36 -12.10 -3.76
CA ALA A 96 -0.22 -12.29 -2.31
C ALA A 96 -0.76 -11.11 -1.51
N GLY A 97 -0.53 -9.87 -1.97
CA GLY A 97 -1.10 -8.65 -1.39
C GLY A 97 -2.61 -8.49 -1.63
N GLY A 98 -3.23 -9.32 -2.48
CA GLY A 98 -4.64 -9.18 -2.84
C GLY A 98 -4.93 -7.96 -3.72
N ILE A 99 -3.89 -7.44 -4.38
CA ILE A 99 -3.99 -6.26 -5.26
C ILE A 99 -4.57 -6.64 -6.62
N ILE A 100 -4.22 -7.82 -7.12
CA ILE A 100 -4.65 -8.34 -8.43
C ILE A 100 -5.14 -9.77 -8.31
N ARG A 101 -5.88 -10.20 -9.34
CA ARG A 101 -6.08 -11.61 -9.69
C ARG A 101 -5.26 -11.93 -10.93
N SER A 102 -4.80 -13.18 -11.05
CA SER A 102 -3.97 -13.59 -12.21
C SER A 102 -4.46 -14.91 -12.77
N ASP A 103 -4.57 -14.98 -14.10
CA ASP A 103 -4.76 -16.20 -14.86
C ASP A 103 -3.54 -16.50 -15.74
N ARG A 104 -3.68 -17.43 -16.70
CA ARG A 104 -2.57 -17.83 -17.59
C ARG A 104 -2.14 -16.74 -18.57
N ARG A 105 -3.03 -15.82 -18.96
CA ARG A 105 -2.82 -14.84 -20.03
C ARG A 105 -2.67 -13.41 -19.50
N GLN A 106 -3.42 -13.07 -18.45
CA GLN A 106 -3.55 -11.70 -17.97
C GLN A 106 -3.58 -11.62 -16.45
N ILE A 107 -3.38 -10.42 -15.96
CA ILE A 107 -3.72 -10.01 -14.60
C ILE A 107 -4.94 -9.09 -14.65
N SER A 108 -5.82 -9.19 -13.65
CA SER A 108 -7.03 -8.37 -13.54
C SER A 108 -6.99 -7.61 -12.22
N PHE A 109 -7.43 -6.36 -12.23
CA PHE A 109 -7.42 -5.46 -11.07
C PHE A 109 -8.47 -4.36 -11.23
N SER A 110 -8.80 -3.74 -10.12
CA SER A 110 -9.66 -2.56 -10.04
C SER A 110 -9.23 -1.73 -8.84
N TYR A 111 -9.79 -0.55 -8.70
CA TYR A 111 -9.74 0.13 -7.42
C TYR A 111 -10.36 -0.74 -6.32
N ARG A 112 -9.80 -0.61 -5.13
CA ARG A 112 -10.19 -1.36 -3.93
C ARG A 112 -10.62 -0.37 -2.84
N GLU A 113 -11.58 -0.79 -2.03
CA GLU A 113 -11.92 -0.03 -0.83
C GLU A 113 -10.81 -0.21 0.23
N PRO A 114 -10.30 0.88 0.83
CA PRO A 114 -9.37 0.77 1.95
C PRO A 114 -10.11 0.21 3.18
N LEU A 115 -9.54 -0.81 3.80
CA LEU A 115 -10.01 -1.29 5.09
C LEU A 115 -9.48 -0.37 6.19
N LEU A 116 -10.31 0.01 7.16
CA LEU A 116 -9.99 1.07 8.13
C LEU A 116 -8.71 0.79 8.92
N ALA A 117 -8.51 -0.45 9.37
CA ALA A 117 -7.32 -0.81 10.13
C ALA A 117 -6.04 -0.66 9.30
N SER A 118 -6.03 -1.16 8.05
CA SER A 118 -4.87 -1.01 7.17
C SER A 118 -4.66 0.44 6.75
N LEU A 119 -5.74 1.20 6.51
CA LEU A 119 -5.65 2.63 6.21
C LEU A 119 -5.03 3.41 7.37
N ALA A 120 -5.48 3.17 8.61
CA ALA A 120 -4.92 3.78 9.81
C ALA A 120 -3.42 3.46 9.95
N TYR A 121 -3.03 2.19 9.78
CA TYR A 121 -1.64 1.78 9.83
C TYR A 121 -0.79 2.52 8.79
N VAL A 122 -1.23 2.55 7.54
CA VAL A 122 -0.49 3.17 6.43
C VAL A 122 -0.36 4.68 6.63
N ILE A 123 -1.44 5.37 7.00
CA ILE A 123 -1.41 6.82 7.27
C ILE A 123 -0.39 7.15 8.36
N HIS A 124 -0.45 6.48 9.52
CA HIS A 124 0.47 6.77 10.62
C HIS A 124 1.91 6.29 10.36
N SER A 125 2.11 5.41 9.39
CA SER A 125 3.45 5.04 8.91
C SER A 125 4.03 6.04 7.91
N GLU A 126 3.20 6.65 7.05
CA GLU A 126 3.64 7.66 6.08
C GLU A 126 3.75 9.05 6.71
N PHE A 127 2.93 9.33 7.72
CA PHE A 127 2.90 10.58 8.49
C PHE A 127 3.24 10.29 9.97
N PRO A 128 4.50 9.93 10.28
CA PRO A 128 4.87 9.31 11.57
C PRO A 128 4.87 10.29 12.74
N THR A 129 4.96 11.58 12.48
CA THR A 129 4.92 12.60 13.53
C THR A 129 3.48 13.08 13.71
N PRO A 130 2.91 13.05 14.94
CA PRO A 130 1.61 13.66 15.17
C PRO A 130 1.60 15.13 14.72
N GLY A 131 0.62 15.50 13.89
CA GLY A 131 0.59 16.81 13.28
C GLY A 131 -0.53 16.97 12.24
N MET A 132 -0.53 18.12 11.59
CA MET A 132 -1.48 18.47 10.54
C MET A 132 -0.82 18.31 9.16
N TYR A 133 -1.51 17.62 8.26
CA TYR A 133 -1.05 17.28 6.91
C TYR A 133 -2.13 17.61 5.89
N GLU A 134 -1.73 17.96 4.68
CA GLU A 134 -2.67 18.21 3.59
C GLU A 134 -3.21 16.88 3.02
N ILE A 135 -4.50 16.85 2.68
CA ILE A 135 -5.11 15.67 2.04
C ILE A 135 -4.46 15.41 0.68
N CYS A 136 -4.04 16.44 -0.04
CA CYS A 136 -3.34 16.29 -1.31
C CYS A 136 -1.99 15.54 -1.17
N GLU A 137 -1.30 15.63 -0.03
CA GLU A 137 -0.09 14.84 0.23
C GLU A 137 -0.42 13.35 0.34
N LEU A 138 -1.54 13.00 0.97
CA LEU A 138 -2.04 11.62 1.03
C LEU A 138 -2.42 11.12 -0.37
N GLU A 139 -3.19 11.89 -1.13
CA GLU A 139 -3.67 11.54 -2.47
C GLU A 139 -2.53 11.41 -3.49
N SER A 140 -1.49 12.20 -3.36
CA SER A 140 -0.30 12.17 -4.24
C SER A 140 0.78 11.18 -3.80
N ASN A 141 0.68 10.61 -2.59
CA ASN A 141 1.68 9.69 -2.09
C ASN A 141 1.80 8.44 -2.98
N GLY A 142 3.00 8.22 -3.50
CA GLY A 142 3.26 7.18 -4.48
C GLY A 142 2.98 5.76 -3.98
N ILE A 143 3.24 5.49 -2.70
CA ILE A 143 3.01 4.17 -2.10
C ILE A 143 1.52 3.94 -1.88
N ILE A 144 0.80 4.94 -1.37
CA ILE A 144 -0.66 4.88 -1.18
C ILE A 144 -1.36 4.64 -2.53
N ARG A 145 -0.95 5.34 -3.57
CA ARG A 145 -1.46 5.11 -4.93
C ARG A 145 -1.16 3.70 -5.45
N ALA A 146 -0.01 3.13 -5.08
CA ALA A 146 0.35 1.76 -5.46
C ALA A 146 -0.55 0.69 -4.80
N MET A 147 -1.24 1.03 -3.70
CA MET A 147 -2.23 0.15 -3.05
C MET A 147 -3.51 -0.04 -3.88
N LEU A 148 -3.70 0.74 -4.94
CA LEU A 148 -4.92 0.79 -5.76
C LEU A 148 -6.18 1.04 -4.93
N TRP A 149 -6.07 1.77 -3.84
CA TRP A 149 -7.24 2.21 -3.09
C TRP A 149 -8.02 3.26 -3.89
N ASN A 150 -9.34 3.18 -3.83
CA ASN A 150 -10.22 4.14 -4.48
C ASN A 150 -10.00 5.54 -3.87
N PRO A 151 -9.63 6.55 -4.67
CA PRO A 151 -9.36 7.90 -4.17
C PRO A 151 -10.54 8.52 -3.41
N ASP A 152 -11.78 8.32 -3.88
CA ASP A 152 -12.96 8.85 -3.21
C ASP A 152 -13.20 8.18 -1.84
N SER A 153 -12.89 6.89 -1.75
CA SER A 153 -13.02 6.12 -0.51
C SER A 153 -11.92 6.43 0.50
N LEU A 154 -10.75 6.95 0.07
CA LEU A 154 -9.72 7.44 1.00
C LEU A 154 -10.24 8.58 1.87
N LEU A 155 -10.95 9.55 1.28
CA LEU A 155 -11.53 10.65 2.03
C LEU A 155 -12.62 10.16 2.99
N THR A 156 -13.49 9.27 2.52
CA THR A 156 -14.51 8.62 3.38
C THR A 156 -13.84 7.90 4.55
N GLY A 157 -12.79 7.11 4.28
CA GLY A 157 -12.02 6.41 5.32
C GLY A 157 -11.39 7.36 6.35
N LEU A 158 -10.90 8.54 5.92
CA LEU A 158 -10.42 9.56 6.86
C LEU A 158 -11.52 10.05 7.80
N TYR A 159 -12.74 10.29 7.28
CA TYR A 159 -13.88 10.69 8.13
C TYR A 159 -14.26 9.58 9.11
N GLU A 160 -14.23 8.32 8.69
CA GLU A 160 -14.49 7.19 9.58
C GLU A 160 -13.41 7.06 10.66
N LEU A 161 -12.12 7.15 10.29
CA LEU A 161 -11.02 7.18 11.26
C LEU A 161 -11.14 8.34 12.26
N ARG A 162 -11.66 9.50 11.84
CA ARG A 162 -11.97 10.61 12.75
C ARG A 162 -13.11 10.24 13.71
N ASN A 163 -14.17 9.60 13.22
CA ASN A 163 -15.29 9.15 14.05
C ASN A 163 -14.84 8.16 15.12
N HIS A 164 -13.88 7.29 14.78
CA HIS A 164 -13.22 6.36 15.70
C HIS A 164 -12.09 7.00 16.54
N LYS A 165 -11.88 8.33 16.42
CA LYS A 165 -10.85 9.10 17.18
C LYS A 165 -9.40 8.69 16.88
N ILE A 166 -9.15 7.98 15.80
CA ILE A 166 -7.80 7.65 15.30
C ILE A 166 -7.19 8.91 14.64
N ILE A 167 -7.98 9.63 13.85
CA ILE A 167 -7.67 10.97 13.35
C ILE A 167 -8.41 11.98 14.22
N SER A 168 -7.71 13.05 14.65
CA SER A 168 -8.30 14.01 15.59
C SER A 168 -9.21 15.02 14.93
N LYS A 169 -8.87 15.47 13.71
CA LYS A 169 -9.60 16.52 13.01
C LYS A 169 -9.43 16.38 11.50
N ILE A 170 -10.48 16.76 10.77
CA ILE A 170 -10.42 17.10 9.35
C ILE A 170 -10.95 18.52 9.24
N SER A 171 -10.24 19.40 8.55
CA SER A 171 -10.56 20.82 8.40
C SER A 171 -10.25 21.29 6.98
N GLU A 172 -10.86 22.37 6.60
CA GLU A 172 -10.55 23.11 5.39
C GLU A 172 -10.22 24.54 5.79
N ILE A 173 -9.04 25.02 5.41
CA ILE A 173 -8.53 26.37 5.69
C ILE A 173 -8.03 26.94 4.35
N ASP A 174 -8.57 28.07 3.94
CA ASP A 174 -8.24 28.74 2.68
C ASP A 174 -8.35 27.83 1.43
N GLY A 175 -9.36 26.94 1.43
CA GLY A 175 -9.58 25.97 0.36
C GLY A 175 -8.66 24.75 0.40
N ILE A 176 -7.74 24.66 1.38
CA ILE A 176 -6.85 23.52 1.58
C ILE A 176 -7.47 22.57 2.61
N ARG A 177 -7.77 21.35 2.18
CA ARG A 177 -8.27 20.29 3.06
C ARG A 177 -7.11 19.63 3.78
N GLN A 178 -7.26 19.47 5.09
CA GLN A 178 -6.22 18.95 5.97
C GLN A 178 -6.78 17.91 6.94
N PHE A 179 -5.95 16.96 7.34
CA PHE A 179 -6.23 16.03 8.42
C PHE A 179 -5.15 16.13 9.51
N THR A 180 -5.52 15.81 10.74
CA THR A 180 -4.58 15.89 11.88
C THR A 180 -4.46 14.51 12.52
N THR A 181 -3.24 13.96 12.50
CA THR A 181 -2.88 12.77 13.26
C THR A 181 -2.57 13.13 14.70
N ARG A 182 -2.87 12.23 15.64
CA ARG A 182 -2.68 12.43 17.08
C ARG A 182 -1.68 11.44 17.66
N TYR A 183 -1.55 10.28 17.04
CA TYR A 183 -0.83 9.15 17.58
C TYR A 183 0.38 8.83 16.70
N ARG A 184 1.39 8.21 17.31
CA ARG A 184 2.44 7.49 16.58
C ARG A 184 1.93 6.10 16.17
N ILE A 185 2.64 5.44 15.27
CA ILE A 185 2.22 4.13 14.75
C ILE A 185 2.11 3.07 15.85
N ASP A 186 3.02 3.04 16.80
CA ASP A 186 3.02 2.14 17.94
C ASP A 186 1.82 2.35 18.87
N GLU A 187 1.35 3.59 19.02
CA GLU A 187 0.15 3.91 19.81
C GLU A 187 -1.16 3.62 19.05
N VAL A 188 -1.12 3.74 17.70
CA VAL A 188 -2.28 3.51 16.83
C VAL A 188 -2.64 2.03 16.76
N VAL A 189 -1.65 1.14 16.65
CA VAL A 189 -1.91 -0.29 16.50
C VAL A 189 -2.71 -0.87 17.68
N ASP A 190 -2.53 -0.34 18.88
CA ASP A 190 -3.32 -0.73 20.05
C ASP A 190 -4.78 -0.23 20.02
N LYS A 191 -5.10 0.72 19.13
CA LYS A 191 -6.44 1.33 19.01
C LYS A 191 -7.24 0.81 17.84
N ILE A 192 -6.59 0.30 16.81
CA ILE A 192 -7.24 -0.18 15.59
C ILE A 192 -7.77 -1.60 15.70
N GLU A 193 -7.43 -2.35 16.76
CA GLU A 193 -8.02 -3.66 17.04
C GLU A 193 -9.56 -3.61 17.12
N SER A 194 -10.11 -2.46 17.48
CA SER A 194 -11.56 -2.24 17.67
C SER A 194 -12.26 -1.65 16.42
N LEU A 195 -11.55 -1.47 15.31
CA LEU A 195 -12.12 -0.98 14.04
C LEU A 195 -12.72 -2.14 13.23
#